data_2231f4a4ff622d08b75e7637c682379f
#
_entry.id   2231f4a4ff622d08b75e7637c682379f
#
_cell.length_a   1.000
_cell.length_b   1.000
_cell.length_c   1.000
_cell.angle_alpha   90.00
_cell.angle_beta   90.00
_cell.angle_gamma   90.00
#
_symmetry.space_group_name_H-M   'P 1'
#
loop_
_entity.id
_entity.type
_entity.pdbx_description
1 polymer ?
#
loop_
_entity_poly.entity_id
_entity_poly.type
_entity_poly.pdbx_seq_one_letter_code
_entity_poly.pdbx_strand_id
1 'polypeptide(L)'
;SWIVLTSLALIAGSSAAGARSGGWRPSERRYPQQGVDVSHHQGHIAWAKLPRQGVDFAYIKATEGSDHVDRRFSTNWHAADRAGIRRGAYHFFRLCGSGRAQAANFVRTVPFDAAALPPAIDLEFPGNCSRRPSRAKVHKELGDFLRIVEARYDKRAVLYLTRRFD
;
A
#
# COMPACT_ATOMS: atom_id res chain seq x y z
N SER A 1 -0.46 11.71 -12.90
CA SER A 1 0.67 11.80 -11.95
C SER A 1 1.00 10.39 -11.48
N TRP A 2 2.19 9.92 -11.82
CA TRP A 2 2.67 8.60 -11.39
C TRP A 2 3.26 8.73 -9.99
N ILE A 3 2.81 7.86 -9.08
CA ILE A 3 3.30 7.79 -7.69
C ILE A 3 4.34 6.67 -7.63
N VAL A 4 5.53 6.96 -7.10
CA VAL A 4 6.58 5.96 -6.86
C VAL A 4 6.63 5.68 -5.37
N LEU A 5 6.39 4.43 -5.00
CA LEU A 5 6.56 3.92 -3.64
C LEU A 5 7.97 3.33 -3.50
N THR A 6 8.74 3.82 -2.55
CA THR A 6 10.00 3.20 -2.14
C THR A 6 9.81 2.56 -0.78
N SER A 7 10.05 1.26 -0.69
CA SER A 7 10.05 0.56 0.60
C SER A 7 11.24 1.00 1.41
N LEU A 8 11.02 1.70 2.52
CA LEU A 8 12.06 2.13 3.42
C LEU A 8 12.33 1.04 4.46
N ALA A 9 13.39 0.26 4.24
CA ALA A 9 13.96 -0.57 5.29
C ALA A 9 14.72 0.35 6.25
N LEU A 10 14.23 0.53 7.48
CA LEU A 10 14.97 1.19 8.56
C LEU A 10 16.15 0.29 8.96
N ILE A 11 17.33 0.60 8.42
CA ILE A 11 18.58 -0.03 8.83
C ILE A 11 19.13 0.77 9.99
N ALA A 12 19.12 0.16 11.18
CA ALA A 12 19.99 0.56 12.27
C ALA A 12 21.44 0.28 11.84
N GLY A 13 22.31 1.28 12.01
CA GLY A 13 23.64 1.33 11.43
C GLY A 13 24.49 0.07 11.61
N SER A 14 25.01 -0.38 10.48
CA SER A 14 26.28 -1.10 10.38
C SER A 14 26.77 -0.92 8.95
N SER A 15 27.94 -0.33 8.82
CA SER A 15 28.65 -0.18 7.55
C SER A 15 28.93 -1.54 6.94
N ALA A 16 28.30 -1.84 5.82
CA ALA A 16 28.69 -2.94 4.94
C ALA A 16 28.64 -2.47 3.49
N ALA A 17 29.78 -2.51 2.86
CA ALA A 17 30.00 -2.18 1.45
C ALA A 17 29.18 -3.09 0.52
N GLY A 18 28.54 -2.48 -0.48
CA GLY A 18 28.43 -3.00 -1.83
C GLY A 18 27.54 -4.22 -2.06
N ALA A 19 26.25 -4.02 -2.19
CA ALA A 19 25.46 -4.80 -3.12
C ALA A 19 24.74 -3.84 -4.07
N ARG A 20 25.27 -3.70 -5.28
CA ARG A 20 24.59 -2.99 -6.40
C ARG A 20 23.47 -3.90 -6.88
N SER A 21 22.30 -3.83 -6.25
CA SER A 21 21.08 -4.28 -6.88
C SER A 21 20.75 -3.27 -7.97
N GLY A 22 20.88 -3.64 -9.23
CA GLY A 22 20.50 -2.84 -10.39
C GLY A 22 18.99 -2.63 -10.50
N GLY A 23 18.36 -2.15 -9.43
CA GLY A 23 16.95 -1.77 -9.42
C GLY A 23 16.75 -0.40 -10.06
N TRP A 24 15.71 -0.27 -10.86
CA TRP A 24 15.26 1.03 -11.37
C TRP A 24 15.07 1.99 -10.19
N ARG A 25 15.78 3.12 -10.22
CA ARG A 25 15.61 4.20 -9.26
C ARG A 25 14.97 5.38 -9.98
N PRO A 26 13.79 5.83 -9.52
CA PRO A 26 13.19 7.02 -10.10
C PRO A 26 14.06 8.24 -9.85
N SER A 27 14.17 9.12 -10.85
CA SER A 27 14.86 10.39 -10.71
C SER A 27 13.99 11.34 -9.87
N GLU A 28 14.55 11.94 -8.84
CA GLU A 28 13.88 12.96 -8.01
C GLU A 28 13.40 14.16 -8.84
N ARG A 29 14.09 14.50 -9.91
CA ARG A 29 13.68 15.56 -10.87
C ARG A 29 12.37 15.20 -11.57
N ARG A 30 12.13 13.91 -11.86
CA ARG A 30 10.92 13.42 -12.52
C ARG A 30 9.81 13.08 -11.53
N TYR A 31 10.18 12.69 -10.33
CA TYR A 31 9.28 12.28 -9.26
C TYR A 31 9.67 13.02 -7.97
N PRO A 32 9.33 14.29 -7.85
CA PRO A 32 9.79 15.13 -6.74
C PRO A 32 9.12 14.76 -5.41
N GLN A 33 7.99 14.08 -5.42
CA GLN A 33 7.30 13.67 -4.20
C GLN A 33 7.79 12.31 -3.75
N GLN A 34 8.24 12.25 -2.50
CA GLN A 34 8.73 11.03 -1.89
C GLN A 34 7.68 10.42 -0.95
N GLY A 35 7.45 9.13 -1.07
CA GLY A 35 6.50 8.42 -0.25
C GLY A 35 7.05 7.14 0.34
N VAL A 36 6.38 6.66 1.37
CA VAL A 36 6.68 5.37 2.01
C VAL A 36 5.43 4.50 2.04
N ASP A 37 5.62 3.18 2.00
CA ASP A 37 4.59 2.22 2.38
C ASP A 37 4.95 1.59 3.73
N VAL A 38 3.95 1.38 4.57
CA VAL A 38 4.15 0.86 5.92
C VAL A 38 3.04 -0.10 6.32
N SER A 39 3.40 -1.03 7.21
CA SER A 39 2.49 -1.97 7.87
C SER A 39 2.90 -2.16 9.33
N HIS A 40 2.31 -3.12 10.01
CA HIS A 40 2.74 -3.50 11.35
C HIS A 40 4.20 -4.01 11.41
N HIS A 41 4.76 -4.44 10.28
CA HIS A 41 6.15 -4.93 10.22
C HIS A 41 7.19 -3.87 10.56
N GLN A 42 6.92 -2.59 10.29
CA GLN A 42 7.80 -1.47 10.64
C GLN A 42 7.77 -1.13 12.14
N GLY A 43 6.91 -1.78 12.92
CA GLY A 43 6.81 -1.52 14.35
C GLY A 43 6.36 -0.10 14.68
N HIS A 44 7.02 0.56 15.61
CA HIS A 44 6.74 1.94 15.98
C HIS A 44 7.43 2.90 15.00
N ILE A 45 6.65 3.83 14.44
CA ILE A 45 7.12 4.83 13.49
C ILE A 45 7.07 6.21 14.13
N ALA A 46 8.18 6.95 14.07
CA ALA A 46 8.28 8.31 14.57
C ALA A 46 7.74 9.32 13.52
N TRP A 47 6.44 9.28 13.26
CA TRP A 47 5.76 10.02 12.19
C TRP A 47 6.11 11.51 12.16
N ALA A 48 6.21 12.16 13.31
CA ALA A 48 6.54 13.59 13.39
C ALA A 48 7.93 13.97 12.83
N LYS A 49 8.83 12.98 12.64
CA LYS A 49 10.17 13.19 12.07
C LYS A 49 10.19 13.06 10.55
N LEU A 50 9.24 12.34 9.97
CA LEU A 50 9.27 11.98 8.55
C LEU A 50 9.19 13.18 7.58
N PRO A 51 8.39 14.24 7.83
CA PRO A 51 8.38 15.41 6.95
C PRO A 51 9.76 16.08 6.82
N ARG A 52 10.52 16.15 7.92
CA ARG A 52 11.89 16.69 7.90
C ARG A 52 12.89 15.80 7.17
N GLN A 53 12.52 14.56 6.90
CA GLN A 53 13.29 13.58 6.12
C GLN A 53 12.84 13.52 4.65
N GLY A 54 11.97 14.44 4.23
CA GLY A 54 11.50 14.54 2.85
C GLY A 54 10.37 13.58 2.50
N VAL A 55 9.65 13.04 3.49
CA VAL A 55 8.47 12.20 3.25
C VAL A 55 7.24 13.07 3.07
N ASP A 56 6.67 13.07 1.86
CA ASP A 56 5.49 13.86 1.49
C ASP A 56 4.18 13.09 1.69
N PHE A 57 4.22 11.76 1.54
CA PHE A 57 3.03 10.92 1.65
C PHE A 57 3.36 9.51 2.16
N ALA A 58 2.32 8.81 2.62
CA ALA A 58 2.45 7.43 3.05
C ALA A 58 1.24 6.58 2.60
N TYR A 59 1.51 5.34 2.17
CA TYR A 59 0.49 4.31 2.07
C TYR A 59 0.60 3.36 3.26
N ILE A 60 -0.52 3.14 3.94
CA ILE A 60 -0.58 2.39 5.20
C ILE A 60 -1.40 1.12 4.97
N LYS A 61 -0.83 -0.05 5.28
CA LYS A 61 -1.56 -1.32 5.19
C LYS A 61 -2.79 -1.25 6.08
N ALA A 62 -3.95 -1.44 5.48
CA ALA A 62 -5.21 -1.50 6.21
C ALA A 62 -5.65 -2.95 6.41
N THR A 63 -5.68 -3.71 5.31
CA THR A 63 -6.25 -5.05 5.31
C THR A 63 -5.50 -5.99 4.37
N GLU A 64 -5.73 -7.28 4.57
CA GLU A 64 -5.30 -8.35 3.69
C GLU A 64 -6.40 -9.40 3.60
N GLY A 65 -6.72 -9.87 2.40
CA GLY A 65 -7.78 -10.87 2.23
C GLY A 65 -9.12 -10.41 2.80
N SER A 66 -9.98 -11.36 3.14
CA SER A 66 -11.36 -11.09 3.53
C SER A 66 -11.55 -10.75 5.02
N ASP A 67 -10.53 -10.95 5.85
CA ASP A 67 -10.67 -10.98 7.32
C ASP A 67 -9.50 -10.36 8.09
N HIS A 68 -8.31 -10.29 7.49
CA HIS A 68 -7.16 -9.72 8.19
C HIS A 68 -7.18 -8.19 8.16
N VAL A 69 -7.01 -7.58 9.33
CA VAL A 69 -6.81 -6.14 9.53
C VAL A 69 -5.42 -5.91 10.12
N ASP A 70 -4.66 -4.99 9.53
CA ASP A 70 -3.35 -4.63 10.08
C ASP A 70 -3.52 -3.98 11.46
N ARG A 71 -2.92 -4.59 12.48
CA ARG A 71 -3.08 -4.18 13.89
C ARG A 71 -2.56 -2.77 14.19
N ARG A 72 -1.74 -2.19 13.30
CA ARG A 72 -1.22 -0.81 13.43
C ARG A 72 -1.90 0.18 12.52
N PHE A 73 -2.85 -0.26 11.68
CA PHE A 73 -3.49 0.62 10.72
C PHE A 73 -4.04 1.90 11.37
N SER A 74 -4.91 1.76 12.34
CA SER A 74 -5.54 2.91 13.00
C SER A 74 -4.51 3.85 13.64
N THR A 75 -3.52 3.29 14.35
CA THR A 75 -2.45 4.08 14.98
C THR A 75 -1.65 4.86 13.93
N ASN A 76 -1.22 4.19 12.86
CA ASN A 76 -0.43 4.81 11.80
C ASN A 76 -1.25 5.84 11.02
N TRP A 77 -2.53 5.53 10.72
CA TRP A 77 -3.45 6.41 10.01
C TRP A 77 -3.59 7.77 10.70
N HIS A 78 -3.88 7.77 11.98
CA HIS A 78 -4.02 9.00 12.74
C HIS A 78 -2.69 9.70 13.03
N ALA A 79 -1.61 8.95 13.19
CA ALA A 79 -0.29 9.54 13.46
C ALA A 79 0.30 10.21 12.20
N ALA A 80 0.10 9.66 11.01
CA ALA A 80 0.47 10.28 9.75
C ALA A 80 -0.27 11.61 9.54
N ASP A 81 -1.59 11.62 9.82
CA ASP A 81 -2.41 12.80 9.73
C ASP A 81 -1.91 13.92 10.64
N ARG A 82 -1.72 13.62 11.94
CA ARG A 82 -1.18 14.58 12.90
C ARG A 82 0.20 15.12 12.53
N ALA A 83 0.98 14.35 11.77
CA ALA A 83 2.28 14.76 11.27
C ALA A 83 2.20 15.58 9.96
N GLY A 84 1.01 15.84 9.43
CA GLY A 84 0.81 16.56 8.18
C GLY A 84 1.20 15.77 6.93
N ILE A 85 1.35 14.46 7.03
CA ILE A 85 1.70 13.57 5.91
C ILE A 85 0.42 13.15 5.20
N ARG A 86 0.34 13.38 3.89
CA ARG A 86 -0.76 12.88 3.08
C ARG A 86 -0.77 11.36 3.15
N ARG A 87 -1.91 10.76 3.47
CA ARG A 87 -2.01 9.32 3.69
C ARG A 87 -3.00 8.64 2.76
N GLY A 88 -2.68 7.42 2.37
CA GLY A 88 -3.58 6.48 1.70
C GLY A 88 -3.58 5.14 2.42
N ALA A 89 -4.63 4.38 2.23
CA ALA A 89 -4.70 3.01 2.72
C ALA A 89 -4.43 2.03 1.58
N TYR A 90 -3.74 0.92 1.87
CA TYR A 90 -3.61 -0.15 0.91
C TYR A 90 -4.16 -1.49 1.41
N HIS A 91 -4.60 -2.28 0.47
CA HIS A 91 -5.08 -3.65 0.65
C HIS A 91 -4.14 -4.64 -0.01
N PHE A 92 -3.65 -5.63 0.72
CA PHE A 92 -2.95 -6.77 0.12
C PHE A 92 -3.98 -7.76 -0.42
N PHE A 93 -4.07 -7.84 -1.75
CA PHE A 93 -5.11 -8.60 -2.42
C PHE A 93 -4.76 -10.09 -2.50
N ARG A 94 -5.57 -10.94 -1.90
CA ARG A 94 -5.44 -12.39 -1.97
C ARG A 94 -6.05 -12.90 -3.28
N LEU A 95 -5.21 -13.38 -4.20
CA LEU A 95 -5.59 -13.79 -5.56
C LEU A 95 -6.60 -14.95 -5.59
N CYS A 96 -6.63 -15.79 -4.55
CA CYS A 96 -7.55 -16.92 -4.42
C CYS A 96 -8.85 -16.57 -3.70
N GLY A 97 -8.96 -15.37 -3.15
CA GLY A 97 -10.12 -14.91 -2.36
C GLY A 97 -11.21 -14.26 -3.20
N SER A 98 -12.40 -14.11 -2.61
CA SER A 98 -13.48 -13.34 -3.20
C SER A 98 -13.16 -11.84 -3.15
N GLY A 99 -13.19 -11.17 -4.31
CA GLY A 99 -12.99 -9.72 -4.39
C GLY A 99 -14.02 -8.93 -3.59
N ARG A 100 -15.29 -9.37 -3.59
CA ARG A 100 -16.35 -8.72 -2.79
C ARG A 100 -16.11 -8.83 -1.29
N ALA A 101 -15.68 -10.00 -0.80
CA ALA A 101 -15.39 -10.19 0.61
C ALA A 101 -14.17 -9.34 1.05
N GLN A 102 -13.14 -9.26 0.22
CA GLN A 102 -11.97 -8.43 0.44
C GLN A 102 -12.34 -6.94 0.44
N ALA A 103 -13.15 -6.49 -0.51
CA ALA A 103 -13.65 -5.12 -0.55
C ALA A 103 -14.47 -4.77 0.71
N ALA A 104 -15.32 -5.68 1.17
CA ALA A 104 -16.08 -5.50 2.40
C ALA A 104 -15.17 -5.34 3.63
N ASN A 105 -14.09 -6.13 3.73
CA ASN A 105 -13.08 -5.99 4.76
C ASN A 105 -12.42 -4.60 4.72
N PHE A 106 -11.98 -4.17 3.54
CA PHE A 106 -11.35 -2.87 3.34
C PHE A 106 -12.27 -1.71 3.71
N VAL A 107 -13.49 -1.72 3.20
CA VAL A 107 -14.49 -0.66 3.42
C VAL A 107 -14.92 -0.53 4.89
N ARG A 108 -14.98 -1.65 5.63
CA ARG A 108 -15.24 -1.61 7.08
C ARG A 108 -14.08 -1.04 7.88
N THR A 109 -12.85 -1.21 7.40
CA THR A 109 -11.63 -0.85 8.13
C THR A 109 -11.20 0.58 7.87
N VAL A 110 -11.26 1.02 6.61
CA VAL A 110 -10.74 2.33 6.19
C VAL A 110 -11.85 3.39 6.27
N PRO A 111 -11.69 4.45 7.07
CA PRO A 111 -12.67 5.53 7.13
C PRO A 111 -12.74 6.29 5.80
N PHE A 112 -13.91 6.84 5.49
CA PHE A 112 -14.02 7.81 4.40
C PHE A 112 -13.32 9.11 4.80
N ASP A 113 -12.42 9.56 3.94
CA ASP A 113 -11.70 10.83 4.09
C ASP A 113 -11.44 11.41 2.69
N ALA A 114 -12.09 12.53 2.40
CA ALA A 114 -11.95 13.18 1.11
C ALA A 114 -10.52 13.68 0.84
N ALA A 115 -9.76 13.99 1.90
CA ALA A 115 -8.37 14.46 1.80
C ALA A 115 -7.37 13.30 1.65
N ALA A 116 -7.76 12.06 1.95
CA ALA A 116 -6.87 10.90 1.79
C ALA A 116 -6.50 10.66 0.33
N LEU A 117 -5.35 10.05 0.10
CA LEU A 117 -4.95 9.56 -1.21
C LEU A 117 -5.91 8.47 -1.70
N PRO A 118 -5.97 8.20 -3.02
CA PRO A 118 -6.75 7.10 -3.54
C PRO A 118 -6.41 5.78 -2.85
N PRO A 119 -7.36 4.86 -2.66
CA PRO A 119 -7.06 3.53 -2.15
C PRO A 119 -6.07 2.82 -3.06
N ALA A 120 -5.14 2.05 -2.49
CA ALA A 120 -4.18 1.26 -3.25
C ALA A 120 -4.42 -0.24 -3.04
N ILE A 121 -4.16 -1.01 -4.10
CA ILE A 121 -4.24 -2.47 -4.09
C ILE A 121 -2.86 -3.02 -4.41
N ASP A 122 -2.34 -3.83 -3.52
CA ASP A 122 -1.08 -4.53 -3.66
C ASP A 122 -1.36 -5.93 -4.23
N LEU A 123 -0.88 -6.16 -5.44
CA LEU A 123 -1.07 -7.38 -6.22
C LEU A 123 0.28 -8.06 -6.43
N GLU A 124 0.60 -9.02 -5.59
CA GLU A 124 1.84 -9.77 -5.62
C GLU A 124 1.61 -11.29 -5.62
N PHE A 125 2.49 -12.06 -6.30
CA PHE A 125 2.46 -13.52 -6.24
C PHE A 125 3.14 -14.11 -4.99
N PRO A 126 4.31 -13.62 -4.56
CA PRO A 126 5.00 -14.20 -3.40
C PRO A 126 4.14 -14.13 -2.14
N GLY A 127 4.02 -15.25 -1.44
CA GLY A 127 3.27 -15.33 -0.18
C GLY A 127 1.74 -15.21 -0.29
N ASN A 128 1.19 -15.12 -1.52
CA ASN A 128 -0.23 -14.82 -1.71
C ASN A 128 -1.14 -16.05 -1.52
N CYS A 129 -1.10 -17.02 -2.43
CA CYS A 129 -1.82 -18.26 -2.29
C CYS A 129 -1.11 -19.42 -3.02
N SER A 130 -1.27 -20.64 -2.51
CA SER A 130 -0.58 -21.82 -3.03
C SER A 130 -1.02 -22.22 -4.45
N ARG A 131 -2.27 -21.94 -4.79
CA ARG A 131 -2.80 -22.17 -6.14
C ARG A 131 -2.68 -20.89 -6.97
N ARG A 132 -2.30 -21.06 -8.25
CA ARG A 132 -2.35 -19.95 -9.22
C ARG A 132 -3.74 -19.95 -9.87
N PRO A 133 -4.62 -18.97 -9.55
CA PRO A 133 -5.89 -18.86 -10.22
C PRO A 133 -5.70 -18.45 -11.69
N SER A 134 -6.69 -18.75 -12.54
CA SER A 134 -6.67 -18.28 -13.92
C SER A 134 -6.72 -16.75 -13.99
N ARG A 135 -6.15 -16.17 -15.04
CA ARG A 135 -6.23 -14.71 -15.30
C ARG A 135 -7.67 -14.21 -15.27
N ALA A 136 -8.60 -14.93 -15.90
CA ALA A 136 -10.01 -14.57 -15.91
C ALA A 136 -10.60 -14.48 -14.49
N LYS A 137 -10.25 -15.42 -13.60
CA LYS A 137 -10.68 -15.36 -12.20
C LYS A 137 -10.08 -14.16 -11.49
N VAL A 138 -8.79 -13.90 -11.64
CA VAL A 138 -8.14 -12.73 -11.01
C VAL A 138 -8.79 -11.44 -11.49
N HIS A 139 -9.00 -11.27 -12.79
CA HIS A 139 -9.64 -10.08 -13.34
C HIS A 139 -11.06 -9.89 -12.82
N LYS A 140 -11.83 -10.97 -12.72
CA LYS A 140 -13.20 -10.91 -12.17
C LYS A 140 -13.21 -10.46 -10.71
N GLU A 141 -12.41 -11.12 -9.87
CA GLU A 141 -12.39 -10.82 -8.43
C GLU A 141 -11.80 -9.42 -8.15
N LEU A 142 -10.77 -9.02 -8.89
CA LEU A 142 -10.22 -7.68 -8.81
C LEU A 142 -11.24 -6.63 -9.28
N GLY A 143 -11.95 -6.87 -10.38
CA GLY A 143 -13.01 -5.99 -10.87
C GLY A 143 -14.16 -5.83 -9.87
N ASP A 144 -14.54 -6.91 -9.17
CA ASP A 144 -15.55 -6.85 -8.11
C ASP A 144 -15.07 -6.01 -6.92
N PHE A 145 -13.80 -6.15 -6.52
CA PHE A 145 -13.17 -5.34 -5.48
C PHE A 145 -13.15 -3.86 -5.85
N LEU A 146 -12.59 -3.54 -7.02
CA LEU A 146 -12.43 -2.16 -7.51
C LEU A 146 -13.77 -1.44 -7.56
N ARG A 147 -14.80 -2.05 -8.12
CA ARG A 147 -16.13 -1.43 -8.23
C ARG A 147 -16.69 -1.01 -6.88
N ILE A 148 -16.52 -1.81 -5.83
CA ILE A 148 -17.01 -1.51 -4.49
C ILE A 148 -16.18 -0.41 -3.84
N VAL A 149 -14.85 -0.52 -3.92
CA VAL A 149 -13.93 0.40 -3.25
C VAL A 149 -13.94 1.77 -3.93
N GLU A 150 -13.89 1.82 -5.26
CA GLU A 150 -13.95 3.08 -5.99
C GLU A 150 -15.27 3.83 -5.77
N ALA A 151 -16.40 3.10 -5.76
CA ALA A 151 -17.70 3.68 -5.45
C ALA A 151 -17.79 4.21 -4.02
N ARG A 152 -17.15 3.53 -3.04
CA ARG A 152 -17.16 3.96 -1.63
C ARG A 152 -16.36 5.21 -1.37
N TYR A 153 -15.20 5.36 -2.03
CA TYR A 153 -14.27 6.47 -1.78
C TYR A 153 -14.32 7.58 -2.82
N ASP A 154 -15.11 7.41 -3.87
CA ASP A 154 -15.21 8.33 -5.03
C ASP A 154 -13.82 8.64 -5.64
N LYS A 155 -12.97 7.63 -5.72
CA LYS A 155 -11.60 7.74 -6.24
C LYS A 155 -11.23 6.48 -7.01
N ARG A 156 -10.54 6.66 -8.14
CA ARG A 156 -9.91 5.55 -8.85
C ARG A 156 -8.78 4.96 -8.01
N ALA A 157 -8.80 3.65 -7.86
CA ALA A 157 -7.76 2.96 -7.08
C ALA A 157 -6.42 2.93 -7.81
N VAL A 158 -5.34 2.91 -7.04
CA VAL A 158 -3.97 2.68 -7.52
C VAL A 158 -3.67 1.19 -7.47
N LEU A 159 -3.16 0.62 -8.55
CA LEU A 159 -2.69 -0.77 -8.57
C LEU A 159 -1.17 -0.79 -8.44
N TYR A 160 -0.66 -1.46 -7.41
CA TYR A 160 0.74 -1.81 -7.29
C TYR A 160 0.94 -3.24 -7.79
N LEU A 161 1.84 -3.42 -8.74
CA LEU A 161 2.13 -4.69 -9.40
C LEU A 161 3.62 -4.96 -9.33
N THR A 162 4.00 -6.18 -8.99
CA THR A 162 5.39 -6.62 -9.16
C THR A 162 5.64 -7.05 -10.61
N ARG A 163 6.90 -6.93 -11.10
CA ARG A 163 7.30 -7.32 -12.47
C ARG A 163 6.95 -8.77 -12.85
N ARG A 164 6.65 -9.63 -11.87
CA ARG A 164 6.26 -11.03 -12.12
C ARG A 164 4.75 -11.21 -12.26
N PHE A 165 4.00 -10.11 -12.25
CA PHE A 165 2.54 -10.17 -12.36
C PHE A 165 2.05 -10.14 -13.81
N ASP A 166 2.94 -9.86 -14.78
CA ASP A 166 2.66 -9.87 -16.22
C ASP A 166 2.54 -11.29 -16.80
#